data_0caaaf4139851c5085c2701a01652a0a
#
_entry.id   0caaaf4139851c5085c2701a01652a0a
#
_cell.length_a   1.000
_cell.length_b   1.000
_cell.length_c   1.000
_cell.angle_alpha   90.00
_cell.angle_beta   90.00
_cell.angle_gamma   90.00
#
_symmetry.space_group_name_H-M   'P 1'
#
loop_
_entity.id
_entity.type
_entity.pdbx_description
1 polymer ?
#
loop_
_entity_poly.entity_id
_entity_poly.type
_entity_poly.pdbx_seq_one_letter_code
_entity_poly.pdbx_strand_id
1 'polypeptide(L)'
;MKNGAYYFPNISTANVADRLPRDVSDVEAALSYLLYHELAHANDFFDYTEWQQLSNSASPLSSYDDSSPISTGLTTSLPLTSSQLHALAEIRYGGATASSAQRNYTALQVANWFEDDGAVAFYSYFTEREDLAMLFERFMICLL
;
A
#
# COMPACT_ATOMS: atom_id res chain seq x y z
N MET A 1 13.33 -5.44 2.58
CA MET A 1 12.31 -6.28 3.28
C MET A 1 12.83 -6.61 4.66
N LYS A 2 12.05 -6.33 5.70
CA LYS A 2 12.37 -6.79 7.05
C LYS A 2 12.26 -8.32 7.04
N ASN A 3 13.18 -8.99 7.71
CA ASN A 3 13.22 -10.45 7.75
C ASN A 3 11.91 -11.03 8.30
N GLY A 4 11.61 -12.29 7.99
CA GLY A 4 10.38 -12.95 8.41
C GLY A 4 10.12 -12.93 9.92
N ALA A 5 11.14 -12.77 10.76
CA ALA A 5 11.00 -12.63 12.19
C ALA A 5 10.20 -11.40 12.63
N TYR A 6 10.11 -10.39 11.79
CA TYR A 6 9.29 -9.22 12.07
C TYR A 6 7.79 -9.47 11.91
N TYR A 7 7.42 -10.27 10.90
CA TYR A 7 6.02 -10.62 10.63
C TYR A 7 5.58 -11.91 11.35
N PHE A 8 6.52 -12.72 11.71
CA PHE A 8 6.31 -14.01 12.37
C PHE A 8 7.18 -14.09 13.62
N PRO A 9 6.78 -13.42 14.71
CA PRO A 9 7.59 -13.35 15.94
C PRO A 9 7.89 -14.72 16.57
N ASN A 10 7.13 -15.74 16.21
CA ASN A 10 7.31 -17.11 16.70
C ASN A 10 8.29 -17.94 15.85
N ILE A 11 8.82 -17.38 14.76
CA ILE A 11 9.87 -18.05 14.00
C ILE A 11 11.18 -17.84 14.74
N SER A 12 11.63 -18.91 15.40
CA SER A 12 12.92 -18.96 16.09
C SER A 12 14.06 -18.60 15.14
N THR A 13 15.02 -17.83 15.65
CA THR A 13 16.26 -17.53 14.90
C THR A 13 17.06 -18.81 14.59
N ALA A 14 16.84 -19.91 15.30
CA ALA A 14 17.42 -21.20 15.01
C ALA A 14 17.01 -21.75 13.63
N ASN A 15 15.83 -21.41 13.15
CA ASN A 15 15.33 -21.87 11.85
C ASN A 15 15.85 -21.02 10.67
N VAL A 16 16.68 -20.02 10.91
CA VAL A 16 17.26 -19.21 9.81
C VAL A 16 18.22 -20.04 8.96
N ALA A 17 18.90 -21.02 9.55
CA ALA A 17 19.81 -21.92 8.86
C ALA A 17 19.09 -22.91 7.92
N ASP A 18 17.83 -23.23 8.22
CA ASP A 18 17.02 -24.19 7.46
C ASP A 18 16.20 -23.51 6.34
N ARG A 19 16.33 -22.19 6.17
CA ARG A 19 15.65 -21.50 5.09
C ARG A 19 16.31 -21.88 3.77
N LEU A 20 15.50 -22.33 2.84
CA LEU A 20 15.91 -22.45 1.45
C LEU A 20 16.51 -21.13 0.98
N PRO A 21 17.65 -21.14 0.29
CA PRO A 21 18.17 -19.93 -0.33
C PRO A 21 17.06 -19.31 -1.21
N ARG A 22 16.97 -17.99 -1.21
CA ARG A 22 16.03 -17.30 -2.09
C ARG A 22 16.36 -17.62 -3.52
N ASP A 23 15.38 -18.07 -4.27
CA ASP A 23 15.52 -18.24 -5.70
C ASP A 23 15.59 -16.85 -6.40
N VAL A 24 16.20 -16.79 -7.56
CA VAL A 24 16.23 -15.60 -8.41
C VAL A 24 14.79 -15.15 -8.73
N SER A 25 13.89 -16.10 -9.00
CA SER A 25 12.46 -15.82 -9.24
C SER A 25 11.77 -15.14 -8.06
N ASP A 26 12.11 -15.47 -6.81
CA ASP A 26 11.56 -14.81 -5.63
C ASP A 26 12.01 -13.34 -5.56
N VAL A 27 13.26 -13.07 -5.93
CA VAL A 27 13.83 -11.71 -5.97
C VAL A 27 13.19 -10.92 -7.10
N GLU A 28 13.04 -11.52 -8.27
CA GLU A 28 12.44 -10.92 -9.45
C GLU A 28 10.99 -10.51 -9.21
N ALA A 29 10.19 -11.42 -8.65
CA ALA A 29 8.82 -11.14 -8.26
C ALA A 29 8.74 -9.98 -7.26
N ALA A 30 9.56 -10.02 -6.20
CA ALA A 30 9.58 -8.98 -5.18
C ALA A 30 9.99 -7.60 -5.74
N LEU A 31 10.96 -7.56 -6.67
CA LEU A 31 11.36 -6.32 -7.34
C LEU A 31 10.28 -5.82 -8.29
N SER A 32 9.57 -6.70 -8.98
CA SER A 32 8.46 -6.32 -9.85
C SER A 32 7.33 -5.67 -9.08
N TYR A 33 6.92 -6.24 -7.94
CA TYR A 33 5.94 -5.63 -7.05
C TYR A 33 6.38 -4.22 -6.62
N LEU A 34 7.61 -4.10 -6.10
CA LEU A 34 8.13 -2.81 -5.66
C LEU A 34 8.19 -1.80 -6.81
N LEU A 35 8.64 -2.21 -7.99
CA LEU A 35 8.75 -1.33 -9.16
C LEU A 35 7.38 -0.77 -9.56
N TYR A 36 6.36 -1.63 -9.66
CA TYR A 36 5.01 -1.18 -10.02
C TYR A 36 4.38 -0.30 -8.93
N HIS A 37 4.64 -0.59 -7.67
CA HIS A 37 4.21 0.25 -6.54
C HIS A 37 4.78 1.68 -6.68
N GLU A 38 6.09 1.80 -6.81
CA GLU A 38 6.76 3.10 -6.96
C GLU A 38 6.39 3.81 -8.27
N LEU A 39 6.11 3.05 -9.32
CA LEU A 39 5.65 3.61 -10.58
C LEU A 39 4.25 4.23 -10.45
N ALA A 40 3.37 3.64 -9.66
CA ALA A 40 2.08 4.23 -9.35
C ALA A 40 2.24 5.58 -8.67
N HIS A 41 3.08 5.67 -7.63
CA HIS A 41 3.37 6.93 -6.96
C HIS A 41 3.96 7.97 -7.90
N ALA A 42 4.88 7.58 -8.78
CA ALA A 42 5.49 8.48 -9.76
C ALA A 42 4.49 9.06 -10.79
N ASN A 43 3.34 8.42 -10.95
CA ASN A 43 2.29 8.85 -11.90
C ASN A 43 1.02 9.40 -11.22
N ASP A 44 0.98 9.43 -9.89
CA ASP A 44 -0.19 9.87 -9.11
C ASP A 44 -0.20 11.39 -8.84
N PHE A 45 0.19 12.18 -9.81
CA PHE A 45 0.19 13.65 -9.66
C PHE A 45 -0.99 14.29 -10.38
N PHE A 46 -1.30 13.78 -11.58
CA PHE A 46 -2.30 14.34 -12.44
C PHE A 46 -3.06 13.22 -13.14
N ASP A 47 -4.33 13.42 -13.41
CA ASP A 47 -5.00 12.58 -14.36
C ASP A 47 -4.41 12.78 -15.78
N TYR A 48 -4.71 11.87 -16.68
CA TYR A 48 -4.18 11.90 -18.04
C TYR A 48 -4.57 13.18 -18.80
N THR A 49 -5.75 13.71 -18.55
CA THR A 49 -6.28 14.90 -19.19
C THR A 49 -5.54 16.16 -18.74
N GLU A 50 -5.32 16.27 -17.43
CA GLU A 50 -4.53 17.35 -16.83
C GLU A 50 -3.09 17.30 -17.32
N TRP A 51 -2.50 16.11 -17.32
CA TRP A 51 -1.15 15.92 -17.84
C TRP A 51 -0.96 16.40 -19.27
N GLN A 52 -1.92 16.11 -20.16
CA GLN A 52 -1.87 16.57 -21.55
C GLN A 52 -2.00 18.09 -21.70
N GLN A 53 -2.60 18.76 -20.72
CA GLN A 53 -2.80 20.20 -20.73
C GLN A 53 -1.61 20.96 -20.14
N LEU A 54 -0.72 20.29 -19.41
CA LEU A 54 0.48 20.92 -18.88
C LEU A 54 1.38 21.40 -20.02
N SER A 55 1.76 22.66 -19.96
CA SER A 55 2.74 23.18 -20.92
C SER A 55 4.11 22.57 -20.67
N ASN A 56 4.91 22.37 -21.71
CA ASN A 56 6.28 21.87 -21.59
C ASN A 56 7.20 22.75 -20.71
N SER A 57 6.77 23.95 -20.38
CA SER A 57 7.48 24.88 -19.50
C SER A 57 6.91 24.93 -18.06
N ALA A 58 5.78 24.24 -17.81
CA ALA A 58 5.21 24.19 -16.48
C ALA A 58 6.09 23.35 -15.55
N SER A 59 6.28 23.85 -14.33
CA SER A 59 6.88 23.03 -13.28
C SER A 59 5.80 22.11 -12.71
N PRO A 60 5.99 20.79 -12.69
CA PRO A 60 5.03 19.88 -12.06
C PRO A 60 4.73 20.25 -10.60
N LEU A 61 5.74 20.71 -9.87
CA LEU A 61 5.57 21.12 -8.47
C LEU A 61 4.72 22.38 -8.30
N SER A 62 4.77 23.33 -9.22
CA SER A 62 3.95 24.55 -9.12
C SER A 62 2.49 24.31 -9.52
N SER A 63 2.22 23.25 -10.25
CA SER A 63 0.88 22.86 -10.68
C SER A 63 0.23 21.84 -9.75
N TYR A 64 0.99 21.31 -8.79
CA TYR A 64 0.54 20.22 -7.91
C TYR A 64 -0.63 20.62 -7.00
N ASP A 65 -0.67 21.85 -6.52
CA ASP A 65 -1.74 22.33 -5.62
C ASP A 65 -3.11 22.40 -6.31
N ASP A 66 -3.12 22.48 -7.63
CA ASP A 66 -4.34 22.49 -8.46
C ASP A 66 -4.63 21.12 -9.11
N SER A 67 -3.83 20.10 -8.76
CA SER A 67 -3.95 18.77 -9.37
C SER A 67 -5.05 17.94 -8.70
N SER A 68 -5.66 17.06 -9.48
CA SER A 68 -6.53 15.99 -8.99
C SER A 68 -5.80 14.65 -9.11
N PRO A 69 -5.07 14.20 -8.09
CA PRO A 69 -4.37 12.92 -8.13
C PRO A 69 -5.33 11.77 -8.46
N ILE A 70 -4.84 10.77 -9.15
CA ILE A 70 -5.62 9.57 -9.49
C ILE A 70 -6.09 8.87 -8.21
N SER A 71 -5.26 8.85 -7.18
CA SER A 71 -5.60 8.31 -5.85
C SER A 71 -6.81 8.97 -5.23
N THR A 72 -6.94 10.30 -5.31
CA THR A 72 -8.11 11.03 -4.82
C THR A 72 -9.37 10.66 -5.61
N GLY A 73 -9.27 10.50 -6.93
CA GLY A 73 -10.36 10.01 -7.77
C GLY A 73 -10.81 8.59 -7.40
N LEU A 74 -9.85 7.72 -7.15
CA LEU A 74 -10.09 6.35 -6.68
C LEU A 74 -10.84 6.35 -5.34
N THR A 75 -10.32 7.04 -4.34
CA THR A 75 -10.92 7.10 -2.99
C THR A 75 -12.31 7.74 -3.00
N THR A 76 -12.54 8.71 -3.89
CA THR A 76 -13.87 9.31 -4.04
C THR A 76 -14.87 8.32 -4.62
N SER A 77 -14.45 7.48 -5.56
CA SER A 77 -15.32 6.54 -6.28
C SER A 77 -15.49 5.19 -5.56
N LEU A 78 -14.45 4.73 -4.89
CA LEU A 78 -14.35 3.44 -4.23
C LEU A 78 -13.63 3.57 -2.88
N PRO A 79 -14.23 4.26 -1.89
CA PRO A 79 -13.58 4.52 -0.62
C PRO A 79 -13.39 3.26 0.21
N LEU A 80 -12.25 3.14 0.87
CA LEU A 80 -12.08 2.22 2.00
C LEU A 80 -12.77 2.82 3.22
N THR A 81 -13.70 2.10 3.82
CA THR A 81 -14.64 2.65 4.82
C THR A 81 -14.36 2.26 6.25
N SER A 82 -13.51 1.26 6.49
CA SER A 82 -13.20 0.78 7.83
C SER A 82 -12.31 1.76 8.61
N SER A 83 -12.94 2.60 9.42
CA SER A 83 -12.23 3.52 10.32
C SER A 83 -11.29 2.80 11.30
N GLN A 84 -11.58 1.55 11.66
CA GLN A 84 -10.75 0.72 12.51
C GLN A 84 -9.44 0.33 11.82
N LEU A 85 -9.51 -0.04 10.53
CA LEU A 85 -8.32 -0.40 9.76
C LEU A 85 -7.47 0.83 9.46
N HIS A 86 -8.07 1.98 9.14
CA HIS A 86 -7.33 3.24 9.04
C HIS A 86 -6.59 3.59 10.33
N ALA A 87 -7.28 3.52 11.49
CA ALA A 87 -6.64 3.78 12.78
C ALA A 87 -5.50 2.78 13.11
N LEU A 88 -5.63 1.52 12.70
CA LEU A 88 -4.56 0.53 12.86
C LEU A 88 -3.39 0.79 11.88
N ALA A 89 -3.67 1.26 10.68
CA ALA A 89 -2.64 1.65 9.71
C ALA A 89 -1.81 2.84 10.21
N GLU A 90 -2.45 3.83 10.83
CA GLU A 90 -1.76 4.94 11.49
C GLU A 90 -0.84 4.47 12.63
N ILE A 91 -1.25 3.46 13.40
CA ILE A 91 -0.38 2.87 14.43
C ILE A 91 0.82 2.15 13.78
N ARG A 92 0.56 1.44 12.70
CA ARG A 92 1.57 0.59 12.07
C ARG A 92 2.59 1.36 11.26
N TYR A 93 2.15 2.40 10.55
CA TYR A 93 2.93 3.12 9.55
C TYR A 93 3.11 4.60 9.90
N GLY A 94 2.11 5.24 10.51
CA GLY A 94 2.13 6.66 10.88
C GLY A 94 2.73 6.96 12.26
N GLY A 95 3.04 5.93 13.06
CA GLY A 95 3.69 6.11 14.37
C GLY A 95 2.71 6.45 15.51
N ALA A 96 1.40 6.33 15.29
CA ALA A 96 0.41 6.52 16.35
C ALA A 96 0.53 5.44 17.44
N THR A 97 0.09 5.76 18.65
CA THR A 97 0.12 4.83 19.78
C THR A 97 -1.20 4.05 19.89
N ALA A 98 -1.11 2.73 19.96
CA ALA A 98 -2.28 1.87 20.13
C ALA A 98 -2.98 2.12 21.47
N SER A 99 -4.30 2.31 21.44
CA SER A 99 -5.15 2.31 22.63
C SER A 99 -5.30 0.90 23.23
N SER A 100 -5.83 0.84 24.46
CA SER A 100 -6.10 -0.45 25.10
C SER A 100 -7.14 -1.28 24.34
N ALA A 101 -8.12 -0.65 23.72
CA ALA A 101 -9.12 -1.34 22.90
C ALA A 101 -8.47 -1.98 21.64
N GLN A 102 -7.64 -1.22 20.93
CA GLN A 102 -6.96 -1.68 19.71
C GLN A 102 -6.00 -2.85 19.97
N ARG A 103 -5.38 -2.88 21.16
CA ARG A 103 -4.49 -4.01 21.58
C ARG A 103 -5.26 -5.31 21.82
N ASN A 104 -6.55 -5.23 22.03
CA ASN A 104 -7.43 -6.36 22.30
C ASN A 104 -8.26 -6.81 21.09
N TYR A 105 -8.06 -6.20 19.92
CA TYR A 105 -8.72 -6.66 18.71
C TYR A 105 -8.30 -8.08 18.35
N THR A 106 -9.28 -8.90 18.01
CA THR A 106 -9.07 -10.28 17.60
C THR A 106 -8.81 -10.36 16.09
N ALA A 107 -8.12 -11.42 15.66
CA ALA A 107 -7.88 -11.66 14.24
C ALA A 107 -9.18 -11.76 13.44
N LEU A 108 -10.25 -12.32 14.02
CA LEU A 108 -11.55 -12.42 13.36
C LEU A 108 -12.21 -11.04 13.15
N GLN A 109 -12.11 -10.14 14.14
CA GLN A 109 -12.62 -8.77 13.99
C GLN A 109 -11.90 -8.05 12.85
N VAL A 110 -10.57 -8.14 12.82
CA VAL A 110 -9.76 -7.51 11.77
C VAL A 110 -10.07 -8.11 10.40
N ALA A 111 -10.23 -9.43 10.30
CA ALA A 111 -10.57 -10.11 9.06
C ALA A 111 -11.93 -9.64 8.51
N ASN A 112 -12.95 -9.53 9.37
CA ASN A 112 -14.28 -9.08 8.96
C ASN A 112 -14.25 -7.64 8.43
N TRP A 113 -13.55 -6.72 9.10
CA TRP A 113 -13.43 -5.33 8.60
C TRP A 113 -12.71 -5.26 7.26
N PHE A 114 -11.75 -6.17 7.04
CA PHE A 114 -11.01 -6.22 5.78
C PHE A 114 -11.86 -6.78 4.64
N GLU A 115 -12.69 -7.78 4.92
CA GLU A 115 -13.57 -8.42 3.94
C GLU A 115 -14.64 -7.45 3.42
N ASP A 116 -15.20 -6.63 4.32
CA ASP A 116 -16.25 -5.66 3.99
C ASP A 116 -15.79 -4.59 2.99
N ASP A 117 -14.53 -4.16 3.09
CA ASP A 117 -13.97 -3.10 2.24
C ASP A 117 -13.33 -3.63 0.92
N GLY A 118 -12.91 -4.90 0.90
CA GLY A 118 -12.29 -5.50 -0.27
C GLY A 118 -10.92 -4.93 -0.65
N ALA A 119 -10.21 -4.31 0.30
CA ALA A 119 -8.87 -3.78 0.06
C ALA A 119 -7.86 -4.87 -0.36
N VAL A 120 -6.92 -4.52 -1.21
CA VAL A 120 -5.88 -5.45 -1.70
C VAL A 120 -4.92 -5.87 -0.59
N ALA A 121 -4.59 -4.93 0.29
CA ALA A 121 -3.67 -5.17 1.39
C ALA A 121 -3.94 -4.19 2.55
N PHE A 122 -3.42 -4.52 3.73
CA PHE A 122 -3.55 -3.65 4.90
C PHE A 122 -2.88 -2.28 4.70
N TYR A 123 -1.84 -2.20 3.89
CA TYR A 123 -1.14 -0.96 3.59
C TYR A 123 -2.01 0.04 2.82
N SER A 124 -3.02 -0.42 2.07
CA SER A 124 -4.02 0.43 1.41
C SER A 124 -4.73 1.40 2.36
N TYR A 125 -4.86 1.05 3.64
CA TYR A 125 -5.51 1.91 4.63
C TYR A 125 -4.64 3.05 5.17
N PHE A 126 -3.39 3.12 4.79
CA PHE A 126 -2.49 4.15 5.33
C PHE A 126 -2.72 5.50 4.66
N THR A 127 -2.70 5.56 3.34
CA THR A 127 -3.04 6.76 2.56
C THR A 127 -3.74 6.38 1.26
N GLU A 128 -4.45 7.34 0.65
CA GLU A 128 -5.06 7.17 -0.67
C GLU A 128 -4.03 6.75 -1.73
N ARG A 129 -2.82 7.28 -1.64
CA ARG A 129 -1.72 6.98 -2.57
C ARG A 129 -1.22 5.55 -2.43
N GLU A 130 -1.16 5.05 -1.20
CA GLU A 130 -0.80 3.66 -0.95
C GLU A 130 -1.87 2.70 -1.46
N ASP A 131 -3.15 3.07 -1.35
CA ASP A 131 -4.24 2.27 -1.89
C ASP A 131 -4.15 2.15 -3.42
N LEU A 132 -3.95 3.26 -4.11
CA LEU A 132 -3.70 3.25 -5.56
C LEU A 132 -2.49 2.40 -5.92
N ALA A 133 -1.37 2.57 -5.20
CA ALA A 133 -0.14 1.83 -5.49
C ALA A 133 -0.29 0.33 -5.29
N MET A 134 -0.98 -0.09 -4.23
CA MET A 134 -1.30 -1.51 -3.95
C MET A 134 -2.20 -2.11 -5.03
N LEU A 135 -3.22 -1.39 -5.48
CA LEU A 135 -4.10 -1.83 -6.57
C LEU A 135 -3.33 -1.95 -7.89
N PHE A 136 -2.53 -0.94 -8.22
CA PHE A 136 -1.77 -0.91 -9.47
C PHE A 136 -0.73 -2.03 -9.52
N GLU A 137 0.05 -2.25 -8.46
CA GLU A 137 1.02 -3.34 -8.43
C GLU A 137 0.34 -4.70 -8.64
N ARG A 138 -0.83 -4.94 -8.00
CA ARG A 138 -1.59 -6.18 -8.18
C ARG A 138 -2.10 -6.34 -9.60
N PHE A 139 -2.66 -5.29 -10.16
CA PHE A 139 -3.15 -5.30 -11.53
C PHE A 139 -2.01 -5.64 -12.51
N MET A 140 -0.87 -4.98 -12.38
CA MET A 140 0.27 -5.20 -13.28
C MET A 140 0.84 -6.62 -13.19
N ILE A 141 0.94 -7.16 -11.99
CA ILE A 141 1.41 -8.55 -11.81
C ILE A 141 0.43 -9.58 -12.40
N CYS A 142 -0.87 -9.31 -12.38
CA CYS A 142 -1.85 -10.20 -13.01
C CYS A 142 -1.80 -10.18 -14.55
N LEU A 143 -1.13 -9.20 -15.16
CA LEU A 143 -0.95 -9.10 -16.61
C LEU A 143 0.30 -9.83 -17.13
N LEU A 144 1.21 -10.23 -16.24
CA LEU A 144 2.42 -10.97 -16.57
C LEU A 144 2.20 -12.48 -16.55
#